data_b26b036760a61b570cdf151458d820b1
#
_entry.id   b26b036760a61b570cdf151458d820b1
#
_cell.length_a   1.000
_cell.length_b   1.000
_cell.length_c   1.000
_cell.angle_alpha   90.00
_cell.angle_beta   90.00
_cell.angle_gamma   90.00
#
_symmetry.space_group_name_H-M   'P 1'
#
loop_
_entity.id
_entity.type
_entity.pdbx_description
1 polymer ?
#
loop_
_entity_poly.entity_id
_entity_poly.type
_entity_poly.pdbx_seq_one_letter_code
_entity_poly.pdbx_strand_id
1 'polypeptide(L)'
;MAITNGSINGIVDTQLSRNQFNSMSAISLISQRLLERSKEESADVAVNFESPAILRATREISKMVAFKERISDSVSAVSKAKDAINWTKTYLNRAKTDLSNILGSSSSADRIAAATSFDGHLSNIHGKVNGANQLVGFNNINLIGNTEGPDWKTDDIYTPTSNAGGGILEIKGAFLGVDFQVTDTNGLHWRLDAIDKTFYQYSSDGTGKRTGQSMPAEGMTIESYDPISGAITYGGTGTLDGTLQRVGLNILTSEYYKNFADDASVQTAIGDIDKALAILNVEGSSIKADAAILEGRIKLVDAKINSFEAEKDLIVSEEVDASNAVTKAADLKLRMSLINLDLLSAASNGLVENMLSLSRGPQKASGLFGLMGY
;
A
#
# COMPACT_ATOMS: atom_id res chain seq x y z
N MET A 1 0.92 31.46 -21.84
CA MET A 1 1.08 30.02 -21.64
C MET A 1 1.09 29.77 -20.13
N ALA A 2 -0.02 29.39 -19.58
CA ALA A 2 -0.10 29.08 -18.15
C ALA A 2 0.24 27.59 -17.97
N ILE A 3 1.36 27.29 -17.32
CA ILE A 3 1.74 25.96 -16.93
C ILE A 3 0.88 25.61 -15.71
N THR A 4 -0.05 24.69 -15.88
CA THR A 4 -0.96 24.26 -14.81
C THR A 4 -0.18 23.51 -13.72
N ASN A 5 -0.38 23.89 -12.46
CA ASN A 5 0.24 23.32 -11.25
C ASN A 5 0.11 21.77 -11.12
N GLY A 6 -0.78 21.14 -11.86
CA GLY A 6 -0.94 19.67 -11.89
C GLY A 6 0.22 18.91 -12.55
N SER A 7 0.95 19.58 -13.47
CA SER A 7 2.04 18.96 -14.22
C SER A 7 3.35 18.86 -13.41
N ILE A 8 3.54 19.78 -12.46
CA ILE A 8 4.80 19.82 -11.66
C ILE A 8 4.78 18.78 -10.55
N ASN A 9 3.63 18.56 -9.91
CA ASN A 9 3.50 17.55 -8.84
C ASN A 9 3.66 16.12 -9.38
N GLY A 10 3.16 15.82 -10.59
CA GLY A 10 3.35 14.51 -11.23
C GLY A 10 4.80 14.23 -11.61
N ILE A 11 5.57 15.26 -12.01
CA ILE A 11 6.99 15.11 -12.36
C ILE A 11 7.85 14.96 -11.10
N VAL A 12 7.53 15.68 -10.02
CA VAL A 12 8.25 15.59 -8.74
C VAL A 12 8.01 14.23 -8.08
N ASP A 13 6.77 13.72 -8.07
CA ASP A 13 6.46 12.39 -7.52
C ASP A 13 7.10 11.25 -8.36
N THR A 14 7.18 11.40 -9.68
CA THR A 14 7.85 10.42 -10.55
C THR A 14 9.38 10.46 -10.39
N GLN A 15 9.96 11.63 -10.16
CA GLN A 15 11.40 11.75 -9.90
C GLN A 15 11.79 11.32 -8.48
N LEU A 16 10.93 11.57 -7.47
CA LEU A 16 11.16 11.06 -6.13
C LEU A 16 11.10 9.52 -6.09
N SER A 17 10.10 8.90 -6.74
CA SER A 17 10.01 7.44 -6.83
C SER A 17 11.18 6.84 -7.62
N ARG A 18 11.62 7.46 -8.72
CA ARG A 18 12.81 7.01 -9.47
C ARG A 18 14.10 7.15 -8.66
N ASN A 19 14.28 8.24 -7.92
CA ASN A 19 15.46 8.44 -7.07
C ASN A 19 15.46 7.50 -5.86
N GLN A 20 14.31 7.20 -5.28
CA GLN A 20 14.17 6.19 -4.22
C GLN A 20 14.48 4.77 -4.75
N PHE A 21 13.98 4.41 -5.93
CA PHE A 21 14.28 3.12 -6.56
C PHE A 21 15.78 2.97 -6.91
N ASN A 22 16.41 4.05 -7.41
CA ASN A 22 17.83 4.03 -7.72
C ASN A 22 18.71 4.02 -6.45
N SER A 23 18.28 4.66 -5.37
CA SER A 23 19.01 4.62 -4.09
C SER A 23 18.91 3.24 -3.42
N MET A 24 17.76 2.57 -3.52
CA MET A 24 17.56 1.21 -2.98
C MET A 24 18.38 0.16 -3.73
N SER A 25 18.43 0.25 -5.07
CA SER A 25 19.30 -0.64 -5.87
C SER A 25 20.79 -0.35 -5.66
N ALA A 26 21.18 0.93 -5.49
CA ALA A 26 22.56 1.30 -5.17
C ALA A 26 22.98 0.83 -3.76
N ILE A 27 22.09 0.89 -2.78
CA ILE A 27 22.34 0.41 -1.41
C ILE A 27 22.47 -1.10 -1.37
N SER A 28 21.63 -1.84 -2.09
CA SER A 28 21.76 -3.30 -2.26
C SER A 28 23.09 -3.67 -2.91
N LEU A 29 23.47 -2.95 -3.97
CA LEU A 29 24.73 -3.17 -4.67
C LEU A 29 25.97 -2.83 -3.81
N ILE A 30 25.88 -1.76 -3.00
CA ILE A 30 26.95 -1.38 -2.05
C ILE A 30 27.06 -2.43 -0.94
N SER A 31 25.93 -2.94 -0.43
CA SER A 31 25.92 -4.00 0.59
C SER A 31 26.55 -5.30 0.06
N GLN A 32 26.23 -5.68 -1.18
CA GLN A 32 26.87 -6.82 -1.83
C GLN A 32 28.37 -6.60 -2.10
N ARG A 33 28.76 -5.42 -2.61
CA ARG A 33 30.17 -5.09 -2.82
C ARG A 33 30.97 -5.01 -1.52
N LEU A 34 30.38 -4.51 -0.44
CA LEU A 34 31.02 -4.51 0.88
C LEU A 34 31.17 -5.94 1.42
N LEU A 35 30.18 -6.82 1.17
CA LEU A 35 30.25 -8.22 1.55
C LEU A 35 31.31 -8.99 0.72
N GLU A 36 31.40 -8.72 -0.58
CA GLU A 36 32.40 -9.28 -1.49
C GLU A 36 33.81 -8.79 -1.13
N ARG A 37 33.96 -7.47 -0.92
CA ARG A 37 35.24 -6.88 -0.49
C ARG A 37 35.71 -7.40 0.87
N SER A 38 34.77 -7.59 1.80
CA SER A 38 35.05 -8.23 3.09
C SER A 38 35.47 -9.69 2.95
N LYS A 39 34.94 -10.41 1.94
CA LYS A 39 35.37 -11.78 1.62
C LYS A 39 36.74 -11.82 0.92
N GLU A 40 37.02 -10.90 0.02
CA GLU A 40 38.31 -10.75 -0.65
C GLU A 40 39.41 -10.34 0.31
N GLU A 41 39.17 -9.34 1.16
CA GLU A 41 40.12 -8.90 2.20
C GLU A 41 40.39 -10.01 3.24
N SER A 42 39.42 -10.90 3.51
CA SER A 42 39.64 -12.06 4.38
C SER A 42 40.38 -13.23 3.70
N ALA A 43 40.37 -13.28 2.37
CA ALA A 43 41.10 -14.32 1.62
C ALA A 43 42.57 -13.96 1.37
N ASP A 44 42.90 -12.69 1.32
CA ASP A 44 44.29 -12.21 1.03
C ASP A 44 45.18 -12.17 2.25
N VAL A 45 44.66 -12.26 3.45
CA VAL A 45 45.45 -12.31 4.69
C VAL A 45 45.42 -13.74 5.20
N ALA A 46 46.50 -14.48 4.92
CA ALA A 46 46.75 -15.81 5.43
C ALA A 46 47.00 -15.86 6.96
N VAL A 47 46.14 -15.22 7.72
CA VAL A 47 46.04 -15.29 9.18
C VAL A 47 44.71 -15.94 9.47
N ASN A 48 44.67 -16.93 10.33
CA ASN A 48 43.52 -17.71 10.73
C ASN A 48 42.41 -16.82 11.32
N PHE A 49 41.58 -16.17 10.45
CA PHE A 49 40.45 -15.35 10.85
C PHE A 49 39.19 -16.15 11.23
N GLU A 50 39.39 -17.20 12.00
CA GLU A 50 38.30 -17.92 12.67
C GLU A 50 38.08 -17.45 14.12
N SER A 51 38.41 -16.19 14.42
CA SER A 51 38.09 -15.65 15.74
C SER A 51 36.58 -15.78 15.97
N PRO A 52 36.13 -16.34 17.10
CA PRO A 52 34.71 -16.46 17.42
C PRO A 52 33.98 -15.09 17.38
N ALA A 53 34.70 -14.00 17.62
CA ALA A 53 34.17 -12.65 17.58
C ALA A 53 33.87 -12.17 16.14
N ILE A 54 34.80 -12.41 15.20
CA ILE A 54 34.60 -12.12 13.77
C ILE A 54 33.44 -12.95 13.20
N LEU A 55 33.39 -14.24 13.52
CA LEU A 55 32.30 -15.12 13.09
C LEU A 55 30.95 -14.66 13.65
N ARG A 56 30.91 -14.16 14.89
CA ARG A 56 29.70 -13.60 15.49
C ARG A 56 29.29 -12.32 14.79
N ALA A 57 30.17 -11.34 14.58
CA ALA A 57 29.89 -10.11 13.88
C ALA A 57 29.40 -10.38 12.44
N THR A 58 30.09 -11.24 11.70
CA THR A 58 29.69 -11.65 10.34
C THR A 58 28.30 -12.29 10.31
N ARG A 59 27.96 -13.13 11.31
CA ARG A 59 26.64 -13.73 11.44
C ARG A 59 25.56 -12.68 11.73
N GLU A 60 25.84 -11.72 12.59
CA GLU A 60 24.90 -10.63 12.89
C GLU A 60 24.70 -9.71 11.67
N ILE A 61 25.76 -9.38 10.92
CA ILE A 61 25.66 -8.66 9.65
C ILE A 61 24.76 -9.42 8.67
N SER A 62 25.00 -10.73 8.47
CA SER A 62 24.20 -11.56 7.57
C SER A 62 22.71 -11.58 7.96
N LYS A 63 22.41 -11.66 9.27
CA LYS A 63 21.04 -11.57 9.77
C LYS A 63 20.42 -10.19 9.47
N MET A 64 21.16 -9.12 9.66
CA MET A 64 20.67 -7.76 9.40
C MET A 64 20.43 -7.51 7.91
N VAL A 65 21.30 -8.06 7.04
CA VAL A 65 21.12 -8.00 5.57
C VAL A 65 19.83 -8.72 5.16
N ALA A 66 19.62 -9.96 5.61
CA ALA A 66 18.39 -10.69 5.33
C ALA A 66 17.14 -9.98 5.88
N PHE A 67 17.29 -9.24 6.97
CA PHE A 67 16.26 -8.40 7.56
C PHE A 67 15.92 -7.22 6.67
N LYS A 68 16.94 -6.53 6.15
CA LYS A 68 16.82 -5.42 5.22
C LYS A 68 16.09 -5.82 3.94
N GLU A 69 16.42 -6.98 3.38
CA GLU A 69 15.76 -7.52 2.19
C GLU A 69 14.24 -7.66 2.40
N ARG A 70 13.83 -8.25 3.52
CA ARG A 70 12.40 -8.41 3.85
C ARG A 70 11.67 -7.07 4.02
N ILE A 71 12.33 -6.06 4.60
CA ILE A 71 11.74 -4.73 4.71
C ILE A 71 11.67 -4.08 3.32
N SER A 72 12.69 -4.25 2.48
CA SER A 72 12.70 -3.73 1.11
C SER A 72 11.58 -4.31 0.25
N ASP A 73 11.30 -5.61 0.38
CA ASP A 73 10.15 -6.24 -0.28
C ASP A 73 8.83 -5.60 0.17
N SER A 74 8.69 -5.34 1.48
CA SER A 74 7.52 -4.67 2.04
C SER A 74 7.38 -3.24 1.53
N VAL A 75 8.48 -2.48 1.42
CA VAL A 75 8.49 -1.14 0.79
C VAL A 75 8.02 -1.20 -0.66
N SER A 76 8.46 -2.23 -1.39
CA SER A 76 8.04 -2.42 -2.79
C SER A 76 6.54 -2.66 -2.91
N ALA A 77 5.95 -3.47 -2.02
CA ALA A 77 4.50 -3.71 -2.00
C ALA A 77 3.71 -2.44 -1.66
N VAL A 78 4.16 -1.69 -0.65
CA VAL A 78 3.56 -0.39 -0.28
C VAL A 78 3.67 0.62 -1.42
N SER A 79 4.79 0.65 -2.16
CA SER A 79 4.96 1.50 -3.35
C SER A 79 4.00 1.13 -4.46
N LYS A 80 3.79 -0.16 -4.73
CA LYS A 80 2.80 -0.64 -5.70
C LYS A 80 1.38 -0.21 -5.35
N ALA A 81 1.00 -0.36 -4.08
CA ALA A 81 -0.30 0.10 -3.58
C ALA A 81 -0.47 1.62 -3.76
N LYS A 82 0.54 2.41 -3.41
CA LYS A 82 0.56 3.87 -3.60
C LYS A 82 0.38 4.26 -5.08
N ASP A 83 1.09 3.59 -5.98
CA ASP A 83 1.01 3.87 -7.41
C ASP A 83 -0.38 3.54 -7.96
N ALA A 84 -0.97 2.43 -7.55
CA ALA A 84 -2.32 2.06 -7.94
C ALA A 84 -3.38 3.02 -7.38
N ILE A 85 -3.23 3.51 -6.14
CA ILE A 85 -4.06 4.58 -5.57
C ILE A 85 -3.98 5.86 -6.41
N ASN A 86 -2.79 6.26 -6.84
CA ASN A 86 -2.60 7.45 -7.67
C ASN A 86 -3.27 7.28 -9.05
N TRP A 87 -3.15 6.11 -9.66
CA TRP A 87 -3.85 5.80 -10.91
C TRP A 87 -5.37 5.81 -10.73
N THR A 88 -5.87 5.22 -9.65
CA THR A 88 -7.31 5.21 -9.31
C THR A 88 -7.84 6.64 -9.18
N LYS A 89 -7.14 7.51 -8.46
CA LYS A 89 -7.49 8.95 -8.37
C LYS A 89 -7.52 9.62 -9.75
N THR A 90 -6.57 9.29 -10.61
CA THR A 90 -6.51 9.84 -11.97
C THR A 90 -7.74 9.44 -12.79
N TYR A 91 -8.12 8.16 -12.76
CA TYR A 91 -9.30 7.68 -13.49
C TYR A 91 -10.60 8.24 -12.92
N LEU A 92 -10.75 8.34 -11.59
CA LEU A 92 -11.92 8.96 -10.97
C LEU A 92 -12.05 10.46 -11.33
N ASN A 93 -10.95 11.20 -11.36
CA ASN A 93 -10.99 12.61 -11.79
C ASN A 93 -11.35 12.74 -13.27
N ARG A 94 -10.90 11.83 -14.13
CA ARG A 94 -11.32 11.82 -15.54
C ARG A 94 -12.81 11.51 -15.65
N ALA A 95 -13.29 10.48 -14.96
CA ALA A 95 -14.71 10.13 -14.93
C ALA A 95 -15.56 11.33 -14.43
N LYS A 96 -15.13 12.00 -13.37
CA LYS A 96 -15.80 13.22 -12.87
C LYS A 96 -15.82 14.32 -13.91
N THR A 97 -14.74 14.53 -14.64
CA THR A 97 -14.67 15.55 -15.71
C THR A 97 -15.62 15.19 -16.86
N ASP A 98 -15.63 13.94 -17.32
CA ASP A 98 -16.53 13.48 -18.38
C ASP A 98 -17.99 13.69 -17.98
N LEU A 99 -18.35 13.33 -16.74
CA LEU A 99 -19.70 13.53 -16.21
C LEU A 99 -20.07 15.03 -16.08
N SER A 100 -19.14 15.86 -15.64
CA SER A 100 -19.36 17.29 -15.50
C SER A 100 -19.62 17.96 -16.86
N ASN A 101 -19.01 17.45 -17.93
CA ASN A 101 -19.18 17.98 -19.27
C ASN A 101 -20.56 17.70 -19.88
N ILE A 102 -21.29 16.69 -19.38
CA ILE A 102 -22.62 16.34 -19.87
C ILE A 102 -23.76 16.92 -18.99
N LEU A 103 -23.44 17.61 -17.90
CA LEU A 103 -24.46 18.30 -17.10
C LEU A 103 -25.15 19.37 -17.94
N GLY A 104 -26.49 19.34 -17.97
CA GLY A 104 -27.31 20.21 -18.77
C GLY A 104 -27.38 19.83 -20.28
N SER A 105 -26.68 18.78 -20.71
CA SER A 105 -26.79 18.28 -22.09
C SER A 105 -28.14 17.58 -22.31
N SER A 106 -28.81 17.91 -23.38
CA SER A 106 -30.00 17.22 -23.87
C SER A 106 -29.69 16.12 -24.87
N SER A 107 -28.41 15.93 -25.24
CA SER A 107 -27.97 14.94 -26.19
C SER A 107 -27.90 13.54 -25.55
N SER A 108 -28.76 12.65 -25.98
CA SER A 108 -28.73 11.24 -25.57
C SER A 108 -27.43 10.54 -26.02
N ALA A 109 -26.89 10.93 -27.16
CA ALA A 109 -25.62 10.36 -27.66
C ALA A 109 -24.45 10.72 -26.76
N ASP A 110 -24.36 11.98 -26.27
CA ASP A 110 -23.29 12.40 -25.36
C ASP A 110 -23.39 11.68 -24.01
N ARG A 111 -24.61 11.47 -23.52
CA ARG A 111 -24.86 10.74 -22.26
C ARG A 111 -24.45 9.26 -22.37
N ILE A 112 -24.78 8.61 -23.48
CA ILE A 112 -24.37 7.22 -23.76
C ILE A 112 -22.83 7.14 -23.87
N ALA A 113 -22.21 8.09 -24.56
CA ALA A 113 -20.75 8.12 -24.68
C ALA A 113 -20.08 8.32 -23.31
N ALA A 114 -20.63 9.18 -22.47
CA ALA A 114 -20.13 9.38 -21.11
C ALA A 114 -20.32 8.14 -20.23
N ALA A 115 -21.43 7.41 -20.37
CA ALA A 115 -21.65 6.15 -19.68
C ALA A 115 -20.61 5.10 -20.05
N THR A 116 -20.33 4.94 -21.34
CA THR A 116 -19.28 4.04 -21.83
C THR A 116 -17.89 4.43 -21.32
N SER A 117 -17.56 5.73 -21.37
CA SER A 117 -16.28 6.25 -20.86
C SER A 117 -16.14 6.00 -19.35
N PHE A 118 -17.20 6.27 -18.59
CA PHE A 118 -17.25 6.06 -17.15
C PHE A 118 -16.97 4.59 -16.79
N ASP A 119 -17.67 3.65 -17.42
CA ASP A 119 -17.47 2.21 -17.18
C ASP A 119 -16.06 1.77 -17.59
N GLY A 120 -15.51 2.36 -18.66
CA GLY A 120 -14.12 2.17 -19.06
C GLY A 120 -13.13 2.64 -17.99
N HIS A 121 -13.41 3.77 -17.31
CA HIS A 121 -12.58 4.23 -16.19
C HIS A 121 -12.68 3.28 -15.00
N LEU A 122 -13.87 2.77 -14.66
CA LEU A 122 -14.05 1.78 -13.57
C LEU A 122 -13.32 0.47 -13.87
N SER A 123 -13.37 -0.02 -15.10
CA SER A 123 -12.62 -1.21 -15.53
C SER A 123 -11.11 -1.01 -15.39
N ASN A 124 -10.60 0.18 -15.75
CA ASN A 124 -9.20 0.52 -15.56
C ASN A 124 -8.81 0.57 -14.07
N ILE A 125 -9.68 1.10 -13.20
CA ILE A 125 -9.48 1.10 -11.75
C ILE A 125 -9.38 -0.34 -11.25
N HIS A 126 -10.32 -1.20 -11.62
CA HIS A 126 -10.33 -2.60 -11.25
C HIS A 126 -9.02 -3.29 -11.66
N GLY A 127 -8.57 -3.10 -12.91
CA GLY A 127 -7.32 -3.65 -13.40
C GLY A 127 -6.08 -3.15 -12.63
N LYS A 128 -6.04 -1.85 -12.26
CA LYS A 128 -4.90 -1.29 -11.51
C LYS A 128 -4.86 -1.76 -10.06
N VAL A 129 -6.01 -1.85 -9.41
CA VAL A 129 -6.12 -2.27 -8.01
C VAL A 129 -5.81 -3.76 -7.87
N ASN A 130 -6.43 -4.61 -8.68
CA ASN A 130 -6.18 -6.05 -8.64
C ASN A 130 -4.81 -6.45 -9.21
N GLY A 131 -4.21 -5.61 -10.08
CA GLY A 131 -2.86 -5.79 -10.59
C GLY A 131 -1.75 -5.24 -9.70
N ALA A 132 -2.05 -4.69 -8.52
CA ALA A 132 -1.06 -4.12 -7.60
C ALA A 132 -0.29 -5.18 -6.78
N ASN A 133 -0.08 -6.35 -7.36
CA ASN A 133 0.62 -7.46 -6.73
C ASN A 133 2.12 -7.20 -6.63
N GLN A 134 2.72 -7.60 -5.51
CA GLN A 134 4.15 -7.58 -5.26
C GLN A 134 4.59 -8.81 -4.47
N LEU A 135 5.70 -9.40 -4.88
CA LEU A 135 6.30 -10.49 -4.13
C LEU A 135 6.97 -9.95 -2.85
N VAL A 136 6.55 -10.46 -1.71
CA VAL A 136 7.15 -10.17 -0.40
C VAL A 136 7.58 -11.50 0.22
N GLY A 137 8.87 -11.75 0.20
CA GLY A 137 9.40 -13.08 0.47
C GLY A 137 8.90 -14.10 -0.55
N PHE A 138 8.08 -15.06 -0.13
CA PHE A 138 7.48 -16.09 -1.00
C PHE A 138 6.00 -15.84 -1.32
N ASN A 139 5.41 -14.79 -0.77
CA ASN A 139 3.99 -14.50 -0.91
C ASN A 139 3.75 -13.38 -1.93
N ASN A 140 2.76 -13.57 -2.79
CA ASN A 140 2.29 -12.51 -3.66
C ASN A 140 1.28 -11.67 -2.88
N ILE A 141 1.62 -10.43 -2.57
CA ILE A 141 0.87 -9.54 -1.69
C ILE A 141 0.19 -8.46 -2.51
N ASN A 142 -1.10 -8.22 -2.25
CA ASN A 142 -1.84 -7.06 -2.74
C ASN A 142 -2.55 -6.36 -1.58
N LEU A 143 -2.06 -5.19 -1.21
CA LEU A 143 -2.59 -4.41 -0.09
C LEU A 143 -3.92 -3.72 -0.39
N ILE A 144 -4.31 -3.57 -1.66
CA ILE A 144 -5.48 -2.76 -2.04
C ILE A 144 -6.45 -3.46 -2.98
N GLY A 145 -6.11 -4.66 -3.44
CA GLY A 145 -6.91 -5.47 -4.35
C GLY A 145 -7.29 -6.81 -3.77
N ASN A 146 -8.37 -7.37 -4.26
CA ASN A 146 -8.75 -8.74 -3.97
C ASN A 146 -8.12 -9.63 -5.04
N THR A 147 -7.12 -10.40 -4.67
CA THR A 147 -6.40 -11.27 -5.60
C THR A 147 -7.04 -12.64 -5.71
N GLU A 148 -7.71 -13.09 -4.65
CA GLU A 148 -8.34 -14.42 -4.59
C GLU A 148 -9.53 -14.39 -3.62
N GLY A 149 -10.64 -14.95 -4.06
CA GLY A 149 -11.76 -15.29 -3.19
C GLY A 149 -12.87 -14.24 -3.09
N PRO A 150 -13.95 -14.62 -2.43
CA PRO A 150 -15.24 -13.95 -2.46
C PRO A 150 -15.39 -12.80 -1.48
N ASP A 151 -14.46 -12.63 -0.54
CA ASP A 151 -14.65 -11.75 0.62
C ASP A 151 -14.02 -10.37 0.48
N TRP A 152 -13.44 -10.03 -0.68
CA TRP A 152 -12.66 -8.80 -0.88
C TRP A 152 -11.57 -8.58 0.18
N LYS A 153 -11.01 -9.67 0.69
CA LYS A 153 -9.89 -9.63 1.64
C LYS A 153 -8.64 -9.24 0.89
N THR A 154 -8.00 -8.23 1.40
CA THR A 154 -6.66 -7.85 0.99
C THR A 154 -5.62 -8.60 1.80
N ASP A 155 -4.39 -8.59 1.33
CA ASP A 155 -3.29 -9.12 2.10
C ASP A 155 -2.78 -8.09 3.10
N ASP A 156 -2.28 -8.57 4.22
CA ASP A 156 -1.59 -7.75 5.22
C ASP A 156 -0.09 -8.06 5.19
N ILE A 157 0.73 -7.07 5.48
CA ILE A 157 2.17 -7.25 5.61
C ILE A 157 2.55 -7.20 7.09
N TYR A 158 3.26 -8.23 7.53
CA TYR A 158 3.86 -8.30 8.86
C TYR A 158 5.36 -8.15 8.71
N THR A 159 5.91 -6.99 9.06
CA THR A 159 7.35 -6.83 9.08
C THR A 159 7.94 -7.53 10.29
N PRO A 160 9.05 -8.25 10.13
CA PRO A 160 9.67 -8.90 11.26
C PRO A 160 10.15 -7.87 12.30
N THR A 161 10.16 -8.26 13.57
CA THR A 161 10.76 -7.47 14.64
C THR A 161 12.26 -7.36 14.41
N SER A 162 12.79 -6.14 14.38
CA SER A 162 14.23 -5.98 14.55
C SER A 162 14.58 -6.10 16.02
N ASN A 163 15.67 -6.79 16.36
CA ASN A 163 16.23 -6.72 17.71
C ASN A 163 16.69 -5.30 18.09
N ALA A 164 16.42 -4.32 17.23
CA ALA A 164 16.69 -2.89 17.40
C ALA A 164 15.55 -2.11 18.09
N GLY A 165 14.57 -2.81 18.67
CA GLY A 165 13.56 -2.17 19.52
C GLY A 165 12.24 -1.80 18.84
N GLY A 166 11.99 -2.22 17.61
CA GLY A 166 10.67 -2.07 16.98
C GLY A 166 9.84 -3.35 17.13
N GLY A 167 8.57 -3.23 17.55
CA GLY A 167 7.60 -4.33 17.50
C GLY A 167 7.30 -4.78 16.06
N ILE A 168 6.51 -5.84 15.90
CA ILE A 168 5.94 -6.21 14.60
C ILE A 168 5.14 -5.02 14.10
N LEU A 169 5.44 -4.56 12.87
CA LEU A 169 4.61 -3.61 12.17
C LEU A 169 3.64 -4.41 11.30
N GLU A 170 2.37 -4.25 11.57
CA GLU A 170 1.29 -4.74 10.73
C GLU A 170 0.87 -3.59 9.80
N ILE A 171 0.95 -3.82 8.50
CA ILE A 171 0.40 -2.94 7.46
C ILE A 171 -0.84 -3.64 6.94
N LYS A 172 -1.99 -3.09 7.27
CA LYS A 172 -3.28 -3.65 6.86
C LYS A 172 -3.63 -3.24 5.45
N GLY A 173 -4.10 -4.20 4.68
CA GLY A 173 -4.69 -3.94 3.39
C GLY A 173 -6.10 -3.40 3.50
N ALA A 174 -6.54 -2.65 2.48
CA ALA A 174 -7.90 -2.16 2.32
C ALA A 174 -8.32 -2.30 0.86
N PHE A 175 -9.44 -2.99 0.59
CA PHE A 175 -9.91 -3.13 -0.79
C PHE A 175 -10.36 -1.77 -1.35
N LEU A 176 -9.66 -1.30 -2.37
CA LEU A 176 -9.89 -0.01 -3.02
C LEU A 176 -10.37 -0.16 -4.48
N GLY A 177 -10.92 -1.31 -4.81
CA GLY A 177 -11.57 -1.55 -6.09
C GLY A 177 -13.01 -1.05 -6.13
N VAL A 178 -13.65 -1.28 -7.25
CA VAL A 178 -15.08 -1.04 -7.48
C VAL A 178 -15.74 -2.38 -7.68
N ASP A 179 -16.58 -2.79 -6.74
CA ASP A 179 -17.30 -4.06 -6.81
C ASP A 179 -18.60 -3.98 -6.00
N PHE A 180 -19.44 -4.98 -6.16
CA PHE A 180 -20.67 -5.11 -5.42
C PHE A 180 -21.09 -6.60 -5.32
N GLN A 181 -21.96 -6.87 -4.39
CA GLN A 181 -22.71 -8.13 -4.32
C GLN A 181 -24.19 -7.87 -4.13
N VAL A 182 -25.01 -8.79 -4.56
CA VAL A 182 -26.44 -8.80 -4.26
C VAL A 182 -26.71 -9.96 -3.30
N THR A 183 -27.31 -9.66 -2.17
CA THR A 183 -27.81 -10.67 -1.25
C THR A 183 -29.27 -10.91 -1.58
N ASP A 184 -29.60 -12.12 -2.05
CA ASP A 184 -30.97 -12.47 -2.43
C ASP A 184 -31.90 -12.63 -1.22
N THR A 185 -33.15 -12.84 -1.47
CA THR A 185 -34.19 -13.02 -0.44
C THR A 185 -34.01 -14.28 0.44
N ASN A 186 -33.12 -15.19 0.03
CA ASN A 186 -32.73 -16.38 0.78
C ASN A 186 -31.46 -16.17 1.59
N GLY A 187 -30.85 -14.97 1.51
CA GLY A 187 -29.59 -14.63 2.19
C GLY A 187 -28.33 -15.14 1.46
N LEU A 188 -28.45 -15.59 0.22
CA LEU A 188 -27.31 -16.03 -0.58
C LEU A 188 -26.71 -14.85 -1.33
N HIS A 189 -25.39 -14.86 -1.50
CA HIS A 189 -24.67 -13.78 -2.12
C HIS A 189 -24.41 -14.05 -3.59
N TRP A 190 -24.71 -13.08 -4.43
CA TRP A 190 -24.48 -13.13 -5.88
C TRP A 190 -23.46 -12.07 -6.27
N ARG A 191 -22.45 -12.45 -7.02
CA ARG A 191 -21.39 -11.56 -7.49
C ARG A 191 -21.23 -11.70 -8.99
N LEU A 192 -21.12 -10.56 -9.64
CA LEU A 192 -20.89 -10.48 -11.08
C LEU A 192 -19.40 -10.70 -11.36
N ASP A 193 -19.07 -11.72 -12.13
CA ASP A 193 -17.78 -11.85 -12.76
C ASP A 193 -17.78 -10.97 -14.03
N ALA A 194 -16.97 -9.92 -14.03
CA ALA A 194 -16.91 -8.95 -15.12
C ALA A 194 -16.30 -9.53 -16.41
N ILE A 195 -15.57 -10.64 -16.34
CA ILE A 195 -14.90 -11.27 -17.48
C ILE A 195 -15.88 -12.09 -18.28
N ASP A 196 -16.60 -12.98 -17.62
CA ASP A 196 -17.56 -13.88 -18.27
C ASP A 196 -19.00 -13.36 -18.23
N LYS A 197 -19.23 -12.19 -17.63
CA LYS A 197 -20.54 -11.55 -17.46
C LYS A 197 -21.58 -12.48 -16.85
N THR A 198 -21.18 -13.17 -15.80
CA THR A 198 -22.03 -14.17 -15.13
C THR A 198 -22.10 -13.86 -13.64
N PHE A 199 -23.29 -13.82 -13.09
CA PHE A 199 -23.48 -13.83 -11.65
C PHE A 199 -23.25 -15.24 -11.10
N TYR A 200 -22.35 -15.35 -10.15
CA TYR A 200 -22.10 -16.58 -9.40
C TYR A 200 -22.65 -16.45 -7.99
N GLN A 201 -23.29 -17.53 -7.54
CA GLN A 201 -23.81 -17.61 -6.18
C GLN A 201 -22.74 -18.13 -5.22
N TYR A 202 -22.66 -17.50 -4.06
CA TYR A 202 -21.76 -17.87 -2.97
C TYR A 202 -22.56 -18.20 -1.71
N SER A 203 -22.02 -19.12 -0.89
CA SER A 203 -22.65 -19.49 0.36
C SER A 203 -22.61 -18.34 1.37
N SER A 204 -23.65 -18.24 2.19
CA SER A 204 -23.75 -17.28 3.30
C SER A 204 -23.09 -17.76 4.60
N ASP A 205 -22.45 -18.93 4.59
CA ASP A 205 -21.83 -19.56 5.77
C ASP A 205 -20.44 -18.97 6.14
N GLY A 206 -20.03 -17.89 5.49
CA GLY A 206 -18.73 -17.25 5.69
C GLY A 206 -17.55 -17.99 5.05
N THR A 207 -17.76 -19.14 4.40
CA THR A 207 -16.69 -19.86 3.68
C THR A 207 -16.36 -19.21 2.34
N GLY A 208 -17.29 -18.40 1.81
CA GLY A 208 -17.15 -17.73 0.53
C GLY A 208 -17.00 -18.67 -0.66
N LYS A 209 -17.53 -19.88 -0.57
CA LYS A 209 -17.47 -20.86 -1.66
C LYS A 209 -18.60 -20.67 -2.65
N ARG A 210 -18.31 -20.84 -3.94
CA ARG A 210 -19.34 -20.92 -4.97
C ARG A 210 -20.23 -22.11 -4.72
N THR A 211 -21.56 -21.92 -4.79
CA THR A 211 -22.55 -23.00 -4.59
C THR A 211 -22.72 -23.88 -5.82
N GLY A 212 -22.15 -23.47 -6.95
CA GLY A 212 -22.36 -24.12 -8.25
C GLY A 212 -23.52 -23.51 -9.06
N GLN A 213 -24.30 -22.62 -8.47
CA GLN A 213 -25.34 -21.87 -9.19
C GLN A 213 -24.72 -20.64 -9.87
N SER A 214 -25.18 -20.38 -11.09
CA SER A 214 -24.78 -19.20 -11.86
C SER A 214 -25.93 -18.71 -12.73
N MET A 215 -25.88 -17.43 -13.09
CA MET A 215 -26.88 -16.76 -13.91
C MET A 215 -26.17 -15.82 -14.88
N PRO A 216 -26.30 -16.00 -16.21
CA PRO A 216 -25.74 -15.06 -17.17
C PRO A 216 -26.33 -13.67 -16.96
N ALA A 217 -25.48 -12.66 -16.87
CA ALA A 217 -25.91 -11.25 -16.78
C ALA A 217 -26.36 -10.69 -18.14
N GLU A 218 -26.02 -11.37 -19.24
CA GLU A 218 -26.41 -10.94 -20.57
C GLU A 218 -27.93 -10.96 -20.74
N GLY A 219 -28.50 -9.82 -21.10
CA GLY A 219 -29.95 -9.62 -21.23
C GLY A 219 -30.70 -9.44 -19.90
N MET A 220 -30.02 -9.40 -18.77
CA MET A 220 -30.59 -8.89 -17.54
C MET A 220 -30.63 -7.35 -17.57
N THR A 221 -31.68 -6.78 -17.00
CA THR A 221 -31.86 -5.33 -16.88
C THR A 221 -32.24 -4.98 -15.45
N ILE A 222 -31.79 -3.83 -14.98
CA ILE A 222 -32.22 -3.31 -13.68
C ILE A 222 -33.64 -2.77 -13.81
N GLU A 223 -34.61 -3.44 -13.22
CA GLU A 223 -36.00 -3.01 -13.19
C GLU A 223 -36.25 -1.95 -12.11
N SER A 224 -35.62 -2.15 -10.95
CA SER A 224 -35.67 -1.18 -9.87
C SER A 224 -34.37 -1.19 -9.07
N TYR A 225 -33.95 -0.01 -8.59
CA TYR A 225 -32.84 0.14 -7.67
C TYR A 225 -33.09 1.34 -6.76
N ASP A 226 -33.07 1.09 -5.45
CA ASP A 226 -33.10 2.14 -4.43
C ASP A 226 -31.71 2.34 -3.85
N PRO A 227 -31.05 3.47 -4.13
CA PRO A 227 -29.69 3.73 -3.65
C PRO A 227 -29.58 3.92 -2.13
N ILE A 228 -30.70 4.12 -1.42
CA ILE A 228 -30.74 4.30 0.03
C ILE A 228 -30.78 2.98 0.76
N SER A 229 -31.72 2.12 0.41
CA SER A 229 -31.88 0.79 1.03
C SER A 229 -30.98 -0.28 0.39
N GLY A 230 -30.51 -0.03 -0.84
CA GLY A 230 -29.83 -1.01 -1.66
C GLY A 230 -30.77 -2.03 -2.30
N ALA A 231 -32.09 -1.91 -2.10
CA ALA A 231 -33.05 -2.84 -2.71
C ALA A 231 -32.93 -2.82 -4.24
N ILE A 232 -32.80 -3.98 -4.84
CA ILE A 232 -32.62 -4.12 -6.28
C ILE A 232 -33.41 -5.29 -6.83
N THR A 233 -33.96 -5.09 -8.02
CA THR A 233 -34.63 -6.11 -8.82
C THR A 233 -34.03 -6.11 -10.22
N TYR A 234 -33.55 -7.26 -10.64
CA TYR A 234 -33.16 -7.52 -12.02
C TYR A 234 -34.26 -8.37 -12.69
N GLY A 235 -34.57 -8.03 -13.92
CA GLY A 235 -35.43 -8.76 -14.81
C GLY A 235 -34.78 -9.07 -16.15
N GLY A 236 -35.59 -9.56 -17.12
CA GLY A 236 -35.09 -9.94 -18.43
C GLY A 236 -34.82 -11.44 -18.56
N THR A 237 -33.60 -11.81 -18.98
CA THR A 237 -33.22 -13.24 -19.17
C THR A 237 -33.07 -14.00 -17.87
N GLY A 238 -32.89 -13.30 -16.74
CA GLY A 238 -32.84 -13.84 -15.38
C GLY A 238 -33.51 -12.90 -14.41
N THR A 239 -33.93 -13.42 -13.24
CA THR A 239 -34.49 -12.62 -12.16
C THR A 239 -33.62 -12.74 -10.91
N LEU A 240 -33.26 -11.61 -10.33
CA LEU A 240 -32.50 -11.56 -9.07
C LEU A 240 -33.02 -10.40 -8.23
N ASP A 241 -33.75 -10.74 -7.18
CA ASP A 241 -34.27 -9.79 -6.21
C ASP A 241 -33.45 -9.84 -4.94
N GLY A 242 -33.09 -8.68 -4.40
CA GLY A 242 -32.28 -8.67 -3.18
C GLY A 242 -31.85 -7.29 -2.74
N THR A 243 -30.78 -7.29 -1.96
CA THR A 243 -30.13 -6.07 -1.48
C THR A 243 -28.72 -5.98 -2.04
N LEU A 244 -28.44 -4.92 -2.79
CA LEU A 244 -27.12 -4.62 -3.32
C LEU A 244 -26.25 -4.01 -2.23
N GLN A 245 -25.10 -4.61 -2.00
CA GLN A 245 -24.06 -4.10 -1.13
C GLN A 245 -22.87 -3.64 -1.97
N ARG A 246 -22.56 -2.37 -1.89
CA ARG A 246 -21.36 -1.79 -2.54
C ARG A 246 -20.12 -2.11 -1.73
N VAL A 247 -19.00 -2.31 -2.40
CA VAL A 247 -17.71 -2.65 -1.77
C VAL A 247 -16.58 -1.80 -2.32
N GLY A 248 -15.57 -1.57 -1.50
CA GLY A 248 -14.40 -0.78 -1.87
C GLY A 248 -14.72 0.71 -1.96
N LEU A 249 -14.58 1.28 -3.15
CA LEU A 249 -14.83 2.71 -3.39
C LEU A 249 -16.32 3.08 -3.46
N ASN A 250 -17.22 2.11 -3.33
CA ASN A 250 -18.67 2.30 -3.32
C ASN A 250 -19.25 2.97 -4.58
N ILE A 251 -18.56 2.83 -5.72
CA ILE A 251 -19.03 3.30 -7.02
C ILE A 251 -19.60 2.10 -7.78
N LEU A 252 -20.70 2.30 -8.49
CA LEU A 252 -21.34 1.32 -9.36
C LEU A 252 -21.11 1.68 -10.82
N THR A 253 -21.41 0.77 -11.74
CA THR A 253 -21.39 1.02 -13.19
C THR A 253 -22.51 1.98 -13.59
N SER A 254 -22.39 2.56 -14.79
CA SER A 254 -23.32 3.59 -15.32
C SER A 254 -24.78 3.15 -15.33
N GLU A 255 -25.03 1.85 -15.46
CA GLU A 255 -26.36 1.24 -15.47
C GLU A 255 -27.16 1.56 -14.19
N TYR A 256 -26.49 1.55 -13.02
CA TYR A 256 -27.11 1.91 -11.73
C TYR A 256 -27.40 3.39 -11.57
N TYR A 257 -26.80 4.23 -12.42
CA TYR A 257 -27.07 5.65 -12.56
C TYR A 257 -27.93 5.94 -13.79
N LYS A 258 -28.78 4.95 -14.22
CA LYS A 258 -29.68 5.05 -15.37
C LYS A 258 -28.97 5.45 -16.66
N ASN A 259 -27.73 5.02 -16.85
CA ASN A 259 -26.85 5.40 -17.97
C ASN A 259 -26.80 6.94 -18.17
N PHE A 260 -26.91 7.69 -17.06
CA PHE A 260 -26.90 9.15 -17.06
C PHE A 260 -28.03 9.81 -17.85
N ALA A 261 -29.18 9.18 -17.88
CA ALA A 261 -30.33 9.68 -18.64
C ALA A 261 -30.80 11.08 -18.21
N ASP A 262 -30.55 11.48 -16.96
CA ASP A 262 -30.91 12.77 -16.39
C ASP A 262 -29.74 13.36 -15.55
N ASP A 263 -29.80 14.67 -15.29
CA ASP A 263 -28.78 15.38 -14.52
C ASP A 263 -28.71 14.92 -13.06
N ALA A 264 -29.80 14.44 -12.49
CA ALA A 264 -29.83 13.95 -11.13
C ALA A 264 -28.99 12.65 -10.99
N SER A 265 -29.06 11.77 -11.98
CA SER A 265 -28.23 10.56 -12.06
C SER A 265 -26.75 10.91 -12.20
N VAL A 266 -26.43 11.90 -13.03
CA VAL A 266 -25.06 12.42 -13.21
C VAL A 266 -24.52 13.00 -11.90
N GLN A 267 -25.30 13.83 -11.22
CA GLN A 267 -24.93 14.43 -9.93
C GLN A 267 -24.73 13.39 -8.84
N THR A 268 -25.55 12.34 -8.83
CA THR A 268 -25.40 11.21 -7.89
C THR A 268 -24.07 10.50 -8.11
N ALA A 269 -23.70 10.19 -9.36
CA ALA A 269 -22.44 9.56 -9.68
C ALA A 269 -21.23 10.44 -9.34
N ILE A 270 -21.31 11.76 -9.61
CA ILE A 270 -20.28 12.72 -9.20
C ILE A 270 -20.11 12.71 -7.68
N GLY A 271 -21.24 12.72 -6.94
CA GLY A 271 -21.20 12.64 -5.47
C GLY A 271 -20.54 11.37 -4.94
N ASP A 272 -20.78 10.24 -5.58
CA ASP A 272 -20.13 8.98 -5.21
C ASP A 272 -18.63 8.96 -5.57
N ILE A 273 -18.24 9.56 -6.70
CA ILE A 273 -16.81 9.78 -7.03
C ILE A 273 -16.14 10.64 -5.96
N ASP A 274 -16.77 11.73 -5.48
CA ASP A 274 -16.18 12.58 -4.46
C ASP A 274 -15.97 11.85 -3.14
N LYS A 275 -16.92 11.00 -2.73
CA LYS A 275 -16.76 10.12 -1.58
C LYS A 275 -15.60 9.12 -1.77
N ALA A 276 -15.50 8.50 -2.95
CA ALA A 276 -14.42 7.59 -3.29
C ALA A 276 -13.04 8.28 -3.28
N LEU A 277 -12.94 9.49 -3.79
CA LEU A 277 -11.71 10.30 -3.72
C LEU A 277 -11.33 10.62 -2.26
N ALA A 278 -12.32 10.86 -1.39
CA ALA A 278 -12.08 11.06 0.03
C ALA A 278 -11.53 9.78 0.69
N ILE A 279 -12.11 8.62 0.41
CA ILE A 279 -11.59 7.31 0.86
C ILE A 279 -10.13 7.14 0.40
N LEU A 280 -9.85 7.33 -0.89
CA LEU A 280 -8.50 7.22 -1.43
C LEU A 280 -7.50 8.21 -0.82
N ASN A 281 -7.95 9.38 -0.37
CA ASN A 281 -7.09 10.33 0.32
C ASN A 281 -6.71 9.84 1.71
N VAL A 282 -7.64 9.25 2.44
CA VAL A 282 -7.39 8.66 3.76
C VAL A 282 -6.44 7.48 3.64
N GLU A 283 -6.78 6.49 2.81
CA GLU A 283 -5.96 5.28 2.62
C GLU A 283 -4.58 5.61 2.02
N GLY A 284 -4.53 6.54 1.06
CA GLY A 284 -3.27 7.02 0.51
C GLY A 284 -2.38 7.71 1.54
N SER A 285 -2.95 8.33 2.57
CA SER A 285 -2.20 8.93 3.68
C SER A 285 -1.68 7.85 4.64
N SER A 286 -2.49 6.81 4.92
CA SER A 286 -2.06 5.64 5.69
C SER A 286 -0.88 4.94 5.02
N ILE A 287 -1.00 4.61 3.74
CA ILE A 287 0.05 3.97 2.94
C ILE A 287 1.34 4.82 2.90
N LYS A 288 1.24 6.14 2.84
CA LYS A 288 2.42 7.03 2.93
C LYS A 288 3.09 6.98 4.30
N ALA A 289 2.29 6.92 5.37
CA ALA A 289 2.82 6.80 6.73
C ALA A 289 3.56 5.47 6.91
N ASP A 290 2.97 4.37 6.43
CA ASP A 290 3.57 3.04 6.47
C ASP A 290 4.89 2.99 5.68
N ALA A 291 4.92 3.60 4.48
CA ALA A 291 6.13 3.72 3.68
C ALA A 291 7.25 4.42 4.46
N ALA A 292 6.94 5.52 5.11
CA ALA A 292 7.94 6.28 5.86
C ALA A 292 8.43 5.52 7.11
N ILE A 293 7.55 4.75 7.79
CA ILE A 293 7.96 3.86 8.89
C ILE A 293 8.93 2.78 8.38
N LEU A 294 8.63 2.16 7.23
CA LEU A 294 9.49 1.15 6.63
C LEU A 294 10.85 1.73 6.24
N GLU A 295 10.87 2.91 5.61
CA GLU A 295 12.12 3.62 5.29
C GLU A 295 12.95 3.95 6.54
N GLY A 296 12.28 4.37 7.61
CA GLY A 296 12.92 4.57 8.91
C GLY A 296 13.57 3.29 9.44
N ARG A 297 12.87 2.16 9.32
CA ARG A 297 13.40 0.85 9.72
C ARG A 297 14.61 0.41 8.89
N ILE A 298 14.61 0.66 7.57
CA ILE A 298 15.78 0.40 6.73
C ILE A 298 16.98 1.16 7.24
N LYS A 299 16.85 2.47 7.52
CA LYS A 299 17.93 3.30 8.06
C LYS A 299 18.47 2.77 9.41
N LEU A 300 17.59 2.26 10.27
CA LEU A 300 17.99 1.64 11.53
C LEU A 300 18.78 0.35 11.31
N VAL A 301 18.37 -0.48 10.37
CA VAL A 301 19.08 -1.72 10.02
C VAL A 301 20.43 -1.39 9.41
N ASP A 302 20.52 -0.39 8.52
CA ASP A 302 21.78 0.06 7.91
C ASP A 302 22.75 0.58 8.97
N ALA A 303 22.27 1.37 9.91
CA ALA A 303 23.11 1.86 11.00
C ALA A 303 23.63 0.69 11.88
N LYS A 304 22.84 -0.38 12.06
CA LYS A 304 23.31 -1.58 12.76
C LYS A 304 24.33 -2.37 11.94
N ILE A 305 24.12 -2.54 10.64
CA ILE A 305 25.10 -3.17 9.76
C ILE A 305 26.42 -2.44 9.86
N ASN A 306 26.41 -1.12 9.67
CA ASN A 306 27.60 -0.29 9.78
C ASN A 306 28.30 -0.40 11.16
N SER A 307 27.49 -0.51 12.24
CA SER A 307 28.02 -0.71 13.59
C SER A 307 28.73 -2.07 13.74
N PHE A 308 28.14 -3.14 13.21
CA PHE A 308 28.75 -4.46 13.23
C PHE A 308 29.95 -4.58 12.29
N GLU A 309 29.95 -3.87 11.15
CA GLU A 309 31.09 -3.76 10.25
C GLU A 309 32.24 -3.02 10.94
N ALA A 310 31.97 -1.87 11.57
CA ALA A 310 32.97 -1.14 12.33
C ALA A 310 33.51 -1.97 13.51
N GLU A 311 32.65 -2.74 14.19
CA GLU A 311 33.07 -3.67 15.23
C GLU A 311 33.98 -4.76 14.68
N LYS A 312 33.62 -5.34 13.53
CA LYS A 312 34.44 -6.35 12.85
C LYS A 312 35.77 -5.81 12.41
N ASP A 313 35.80 -4.60 11.80
CA ASP A 313 37.06 -3.96 11.35
C ASP A 313 37.96 -3.62 12.51
N LEU A 314 37.36 -3.21 13.64
CA LEU A 314 38.11 -2.98 14.86
C LEU A 314 38.75 -4.27 15.39
N ILE A 315 38.00 -5.39 15.43
CA ILE A 315 38.49 -6.69 15.87
C ILE A 315 39.64 -7.16 14.95
N VAL A 316 39.48 -7.00 13.63
CA VAL A 316 40.50 -7.35 12.65
C VAL A 316 41.75 -6.50 12.88
N SER A 317 41.61 -5.19 13.13
CA SER A 317 42.72 -4.29 13.46
C SER A 317 43.42 -4.70 14.76
N GLU A 318 42.64 -5.07 15.79
CA GLU A 318 43.19 -5.52 17.08
C GLU A 318 43.95 -6.86 16.96
N GLU A 319 43.50 -7.78 16.11
CA GLU A 319 44.21 -9.06 15.86
C GLU A 319 45.50 -8.86 15.08
N VAL A 320 45.57 -7.83 14.22
CA VAL A 320 46.79 -7.46 13.50
C VAL A 320 47.80 -6.76 14.42
N ASP A 321 47.32 -5.95 15.37
CA ASP A 321 48.15 -5.19 16.32
C ASP A 321 48.33 -5.95 17.65
N ALA A 322 48.00 -7.22 17.75
CA ALA A 322 47.87 -8.03 18.97
C ALA A 322 49.10 -8.16 19.88
N SER A 323 50.12 -7.38 19.74
CA SER A 323 51.22 -7.35 20.71
C SER A 323 51.18 -6.17 21.70
N ASN A 324 50.33 -5.13 21.52
CA ASN A 324 50.54 -3.91 22.32
C ASN A 324 49.37 -3.15 22.95
N ALA A 325 48.10 -3.57 22.81
CA ALA A 325 47.03 -2.64 23.21
C ALA A 325 45.70 -3.21 23.79
N VAL A 326 45.71 -4.36 24.44
CA VAL A 326 44.50 -5.13 24.86
C VAL A 326 43.54 -4.35 25.80
N THR A 327 44.01 -3.44 26.60
CA THR A 327 43.18 -2.88 27.69
C THR A 327 42.47 -1.53 27.34
N LYS A 328 42.96 -0.77 26.41
CA LYS A 328 42.36 0.53 26.03
C LYS A 328 41.27 0.43 24.98
N ALA A 329 41.34 -0.58 24.12
CA ALA A 329 40.41 -0.75 22.98
C ALA A 329 39.02 -1.23 23.41
N ALA A 330 38.92 -2.05 24.46
CA ALA A 330 37.65 -2.58 24.97
C ALA A 330 36.74 -1.47 25.53
N ASP A 331 37.30 -0.49 26.23
CA ASP A 331 36.53 0.61 26.83
C ASP A 331 35.98 1.59 25.76
N LEU A 332 36.77 1.83 24.71
CA LEU A 332 36.31 2.65 23.56
C LEU A 332 35.19 2.00 22.78
N LYS A 333 35.23 0.70 22.63
CA LYS A 333 34.24 -0.13 21.96
C LYS A 333 32.86 -0.09 22.65
N LEU A 334 32.87 -0.19 23.99
CA LEU A 334 31.67 -0.12 24.81
C LEU A 334 31.00 1.26 24.70
N ARG A 335 31.81 2.34 24.74
CA ARG A 335 31.28 3.71 24.62
C ARG A 335 30.70 4.03 23.26
N MET A 336 31.34 3.59 22.18
CA MET A 336 30.81 3.81 20.82
C MET A 336 29.52 3.05 20.56
N SER A 337 29.39 1.81 21.09
CA SER A 337 28.15 1.01 21.00
C SER A 337 26.99 1.67 21.75
N LEU A 338 27.23 2.24 22.90
CA LEU A 338 26.22 2.93 23.72
C LEU A 338 25.75 4.25 23.06
N ILE A 339 26.68 5.04 22.51
CA ILE A 339 26.34 6.29 21.79
C ILE A 339 25.53 6.01 20.53
N ASN A 340 25.87 4.97 19.78
CA ASN A 340 25.10 4.59 18.59
C ASN A 340 23.68 4.08 18.93
N LEU A 341 23.51 3.33 20.02
CA LEU A 341 22.22 2.89 20.51
C LEU A 341 21.34 4.06 20.99
N ASP A 342 21.90 5.03 21.67
CA ASP A 342 21.18 6.24 22.13
C ASP A 342 20.76 7.13 20.95
N LEU A 343 21.65 7.37 19.98
CA LEU A 343 21.35 8.13 18.75
C LEU A 343 20.25 7.43 17.91
N LEU A 344 20.28 6.13 17.83
CA LEU A 344 19.32 5.32 17.10
C LEU A 344 17.95 5.30 17.78
N SER A 345 17.93 5.19 19.11
CA SER A 345 16.71 5.28 19.92
C SER A 345 16.07 6.67 19.81
N ALA A 346 16.86 7.74 19.90
CA ALA A 346 16.39 9.11 19.77
C ALA A 346 15.86 9.43 18.34
N ALA A 347 16.53 8.95 17.28
CA ALA A 347 16.09 9.14 15.90
C ALA A 347 14.78 8.36 15.60
N SER A 348 14.64 7.14 16.14
CA SER A 348 13.43 6.32 16.02
C SER A 348 12.22 6.96 16.70
N ASN A 349 12.39 7.43 17.94
CA ASN A 349 11.32 8.04 18.71
C ASN A 349 10.84 9.36 18.09
N GLY A 350 11.74 10.18 17.59
CA GLY A 350 11.39 11.44 16.92
C GLY A 350 10.65 11.25 15.59
N LEU A 351 10.98 10.22 14.81
CA LEU A 351 10.27 9.88 13.58
C LEU A 351 8.84 9.37 13.87
N VAL A 352 8.67 8.50 14.85
CA VAL A 352 7.36 7.95 15.25
C VAL A 352 6.44 9.05 15.80
N GLU A 353 6.95 9.98 16.61
CA GLU A 353 6.16 11.11 17.13
C GLU A 353 5.72 12.08 16.02
N ASN A 354 6.62 12.42 15.10
CA ASN A 354 6.26 13.26 13.94
C ASN A 354 5.23 12.59 13.02
N MET A 355 5.27 11.28 12.87
CA MET A 355 4.32 10.54 12.04
C MET A 355 2.96 10.35 12.72
N LEU A 356 2.94 10.09 14.02
CA LEU A 356 1.72 10.08 14.82
C LEU A 356 1.03 11.44 14.83
N SER A 357 1.79 12.54 14.79
CA SER A 357 1.23 13.89 14.69
C SER A 357 0.66 14.19 13.30
N LEU A 358 1.22 13.63 12.23
CA LEU A 358 0.73 13.74 10.85
C LEU A 358 -0.47 12.82 10.55
N SER A 359 -0.54 11.64 11.20
CA SER A 359 -1.65 10.70 11.07
C SER A 359 -2.89 11.10 11.88
N ARG A 360 -2.73 11.87 12.94
CA ARG A 360 -3.82 12.54 13.64
C ARG A 360 -4.14 13.82 12.89
N GLY A 361 -4.98 13.72 11.84
CA GLY A 361 -5.59 14.88 11.18
C GLY A 361 -6.14 15.87 12.21
N PRO A 362 -6.41 17.13 11.84
CA PRO A 362 -6.66 18.22 12.78
C PRO A 362 -7.87 17.94 13.66
N GLN A 363 -7.69 17.15 14.71
CA GLN A 363 -8.63 17.15 15.82
C GLN A 363 -8.51 18.50 16.52
N LYS A 364 -9.44 19.37 16.14
CA LYS A 364 -9.91 20.56 16.89
C LYS A 364 -8.83 21.18 17.80
N ALA A 365 -8.23 22.23 17.31
CA ALA A 365 -7.71 23.30 18.14
C ALA A 365 -8.85 23.94 18.98
N SER A 366 -9.33 23.20 19.96
CA SER A 366 -10.21 23.71 21.02
C SER A 366 -9.48 23.53 22.34
N GLY A 367 -8.52 24.38 22.59
CA GLY A 367 -7.78 24.33 23.86
C GLY A 367 -6.67 25.35 24.02
N LEU A 368 -6.41 26.22 23.04
CA LEU A 368 -5.33 27.21 23.16
C LEU A 368 -5.81 28.65 23.28
N PHE A 369 -7.10 28.89 23.54
CA PHE A 369 -7.65 30.20 23.83
C PHE A 369 -8.13 30.37 25.28
N GLY A 370 -7.61 29.58 26.21
CA GLY A 370 -7.97 29.63 27.63
C GLY A 370 -6.88 30.13 28.57
N LEU A 371 -5.77 30.67 28.08
CA LEU A 371 -4.66 31.12 28.95
C LEU A 371 -4.08 32.48 28.54
N MET A 372 -4.96 33.42 28.14
CA MET A 372 -4.67 34.83 28.19
C MET A 372 -5.91 35.56 28.71
N GLY A 373 -5.99 35.65 29.99
CA GLY A 373 -6.99 36.43 30.70
C GLY A 373 -6.75 36.33 32.20
N TYR A 374 -6.06 37.35 32.67
CA TYR A 374 -5.60 37.69 34.02
C TYR A 374 -4.26 37.15 34.44
#